data_604dd3c9575b5d0899c6353df5e1be14
#
_entry.id   604dd3c9575b5d0899c6353df5e1be14
#
_cell.length_a   1.000
_cell.length_b   1.000
_cell.length_c   1.000
_cell.angle_alpha   90.00
_cell.angle_beta   90.00
_cell.angle_gamma   90.00
#
_symmetry.space_group_name_H-M   'P 1'
#
loop_
_entity.id
_entity.type
_entity.pdbx_description
1 polymer ?
#
loop_
_entity_poly.entity_id
_entity_poly.type
_entity_poly.pdbx_seq_one_letter_code
_entity_poly.pdbx_strand_id
1 'polypeptide(L)'
;MSKFFSKYSVLISGILSPFAAILLYALVYETLTRRSTDLENDWLFRLSVSTLAMAVPLLVTFALAMRNRRRHALTLSGKIGLVIAILSLALAWRPVSDGITRSKQSRNLAMRDVAAPPFDTPDISGKPQRLGDHKGEVVLVNIWATWCGPCRAEMPKLDRLYQERKGQGFIVFGLSDEGVAVQRKFVGQVPVSYPLLTLNGNVPNLYRDIARYPAIFLIDRRGQLQPAPGPDEPFERVEAVVDELLKKDAR
;
A
#
# COMPACT_ATOMS: atom_id res chain seq x y z
N MET A 1 -28.82 -20.12 40.38
CA MET A 1 -28.55 -19.44 39.07
C MET A 1 -27.25 -18.67 39.06
N SER A 2 -26.91 -17.89 40.10
CA SER A 2 -25.68 -17.04 40.10
C SER A 2 -24.34 -17.80 39.96
N LYS A 3 -24.20 -18.98 40.56
CA LYS A 3 -22.99 -19.80 40.48
C LYS A 3 -22.79 -20.47 39.12
N PHE A 4 -23.84 -20.78 38.38
CA PHE A 4 -23.77 -21.33 37.03
C PHE A 4 -23.21 -20.30 36.04
N PHE A 5 -23.73 -19.07 36.06
CA PHE A 5 -23.24 -17.97 35.21
C PHE A 5 -21.77 -17.61 35.46
N SER A 6 -21.31 -17.65 36.72
CA SER A 6 -19.91 -17.39 37.05
C SER A 6 -18.95 -18.44 36.50
N LYS A 7 -19.36 -19.72 36.48
CA LYS A 7 -18.51 -20.85 36.06
C LYS A 7 -18.34 -20.94 34.54
N TYR A 8 -19.34 -20.51 33.78
CA TYR A 8 -19.38 -20.63 32.33
C TYR A 8 -19.28 -19.29 31.61
N SER A 9 -19.09 -18.17 32.33
CA SER A 9 -19.09 -16.82 31.77
C SER A 9 -18.04 -16.65 30.64
N VAL A 10 -16.85 -17.22 30.78
CA VAL A 10 -15.77 -17.13 29.79
C VAL A 10 -16.08 -17.96 28.54
N LEU A 11 -16.69 -19.13 28.72
CA LEU A 11 -17.11 -19.99 27.60
C LEU A 11 -18.25 -19.33 26.82
N ILE A 12 -19.28 -18.84 27.53
CA ILE A 12 -20.44 -18.17 26.93
C ILE A 12 -20.00 -16.92 26.20
N SER A 13 -19.14 -16.09 26.81
CA SER A 13 -18.63 -14.89 26.15
C SER A 13 -17.71 -15.22 24.96
N GLY A 14 -16.92 -16.29 25.03
CA GLY A 14 -16.07 -16.75 23.93
C GLY A 14 -16.88 -17.25 22.72
N ILE A 15 -18.05 -17.83 22.93
CA ILE A 15 -18.94 -18.31 21.85
C ILE A 15 -19.81 -17.16 21.32
N LEU A 16 -20.39 -16.36 22.20
CA LEU A 16 -21.33 -15.28 21.80
C LEU A 16 -20.62 -14.04 21.24
N SER A 17 -19.38 -13.78 21.67
CA SER A 17 -18.67 -12.55 21.26
C SER A 17 -18.41 -12.45 19.74
N PRO A 18 -17.99 -13.49 19.02
CA PRO A 18 -17.81 -13.39 17.57
C PRO A 18 -19.14 -13.21 16.82
N PHE A 19 -20.23 -13.82 17.29
CA PHE A 19 -21.56 -13.61 16.69
C PHE A 19 -22.07 -12.19 16.92
N ALA A 20 -21.91 -11.66 18.14
CA ALA A 20 -22.26 -10.28 18.44
C ALA A 20 -21.40 -9.27 17.63
N ALA A 21 -20.11 -9.56 17.44
CA ALA A 21 -19.22 -8.73 16.63
C ALA A 21 -19.62 -8.74 15.14
N ILE A 22 -19.96 -9.89 14.58
CA ILE A 22 -20.42 -10.02 13.18
C ILE A 22 -21.76 -9.27 13.00
N LEU A 23 -22.68 -9.41 13.93
CA LEU A 23 -23.99 -8.76 13.87
C LEU A 23 -23.87 -7.24 14.00
N LEU A 24 -23.03 -6.77 14.92
CA LEU A 24 -22.74 -5.33 15.09
C LEU A 24 -22.04 -4.77 13.85
N TYR A 25 -21.08 -5.51 13.30
CA TYR A 25 -20.40 -5.11 12.07
C TYR A 25 -21.39 -5.00 10.90
N ALA A 26 -22.25 -6.01 10.70
CA ALA A 26 -23.24 -6.01 9.63
C ALA A 26 -24.23 -4.86 9.78
N LEU A 27 -24.73 -4.59 10.99
CA LEU A 27 -25.64 -3.48 11.29
C LEU A 27 -24.99 -2.11 11.05
N VAL A 28 -23.78 -1.92 11.52
CA VAL A 28 -23.04 -0.66 11.34
C VAL A 28 -22.68 -0.46 9.87
N TYR A 29 -22.25 -1.53 9.19
CA TYR A 29 -21.94 -1.50 7.77
C TYR A 29 -23.16 -1.15 6.92
N GLU A 30 -24.31 -1.81 7.14
CA GLU A 30 -25.55 -1.52 6.39
C GLU A 30 -26.10 -0.12 6.66
N THR A 31 -26.03 0.36 7.90
CA THR A 31 -26.52 1.70 8.23
C THR A 31 -25.65 2.82 7.65
N LEU A 32 -24.35 2.59 7.54
CA LEU A 32 -23.42 3.58 7.01
C LEU A 32 -23.37 3.57 5.47
N THR A 33 -23.43 2.39 4.84
CA THR A 33 -23.45 2.29 3.37
C THR A 33 -24.75 2.80 2.76
N ARG A 34 -25.89 2.69 3.48
CA ARG A 34 -27.15 3.28 3.02
C ARG A 34 -27.16 4.81 3.06
N ARG A 35 -26.24 5.44 3.80
CA ARG A 35 -26.31 6.89 4.06
C ARG A 35 -25.35 7.73 3.21
N SER A 36 -24.37 7.16 2.54
CA SER A 36 -23.49 7.93 1.65
C SER A 36 -22.82 7.06 0.59
N THR A 37 -22.95 7.49 -0.66
CA THR A 37 -22.28 6.94 -1.83
C THR A 37 -20.76 7.24 -1.85
N ASP A 38 -20.29 8.21 -1.06
CA ASP A 38 -18.89 8.64 -1.03
C ASP A 38 -18.00 7.80 -0.10
N LEU A 39 -18.62 7.04 0.84
CA LEU A 39 -17.86 6.14 1.75
C LEU A 39 -17.40 4.83 1.09
N GLU A 40 -17.76 4.58 -0.16
CA GLU A 40 -17.29 3.38 -0.86
C GLU A 40 -15.75 3.34 -1.04
N ASN A 41 -15.11 4.49 -1.11
CA ASN A 41 -13.67 4.62 -1.28
C ASN A 41 -12.88 4.74 0.03
N ASP A 42 -13.55 4.87 1.18
CA ASP A 42 -12.85 5.02 2.46
C ASP A 42 -12.56 3.68 3.14
N TRP A 43 -11.56 2.98 2.62
CA TRP A 43 -11.07 1.71 3.15
C TRP A 43 -10.52 1.84 4.59
N LEU A 44 -9.99 3.03 4.98
CA LEU A 44 -9.53 3.30 6.33
C LEU A 44 -10.70 3.32 7.33
N PHE A 45 -11.82 3.91 6.94
CA PHE A 45 -13.02 3.90 7.76
C PHE A 45 -13.57 2.48 7.94
N ARG A 46 -13.61 1.68 6.88
CA ARG A 46 -14.02 0.26 6.90
C ARG A 46 -13.10 -0.59 7.78
N LEU A 47 -11.78 -0.37 7.69
CA LEU A 47 -10.79 -1.02 8.55
C LEU A 47 -10.96 -0.62 10.01
N SER A 48 -11.17 0.65 10.32
CA SER A 48 -11.34 1.13 11.69
C SER A 48 -12.61 0.57 12.33
N VAL A 49 -13.71 0.55 11.61
CA VAL A 49 -14.99 -0.01 12.11
C VAL A 49 -14.89 -1.51 12.30
N SER A 50 -14.25 -2.26 11.38
CA SER A 50 -14.10 -3.71 11.52
C SER A 50 -13.14 -4.09 12.64
N THR A 51 -12.03 -3.35 12.80
CA THR A 51 -11.09 -3.59 13.91
C THR A 51 -11.71 -3.25 15.26
N LEU A 52 -12.49 -2.19 15.36
CA LEU A 52 -13.17 -1.81 16.60
C LEU A 52 -14.25 -2.85 16.99
N ALA A 53 -15.04 -3.28 16.02
CA ALA A 53 -16.08 -4.29 16.23
C ALA A 53 -15.53 -5.65 16.70
N MET A 54 -14.27 -5.97 16.31
CA MET A 54 -13.60 -7.20 16.76
C MET A 54 -12.80 -7.03 18.05
N ALA A 55 -12.21 -5.87 18.28
CA ALA A 55 -11.38 -5.60 19.46
C ALA A 55 -12.20 -5.55 20.74
N VAL A 56 -13.39 -4.97 20.71
CA VAL A 56 -14.24 -4.80 21.92
C VAL A 56 -14.64 -6.15 22.54
N PRO A 57 -15.18 -7.14 21.82
CA PRO A 57 -15.50 -8.44 22.38
C PRO A 57 -14.27 -9.20 22.89
N LEU A 58 -13.11 -9.06 22.23
CA LEU A 58 -11.86 -9.68 22.68
C LEU A 58 -11.34 -9.04 23.98
N LEU A 59 -11.40 -7.74 24.11
CA LEU A 59 -11.03 -7.04 25.34
C LEU A 59 -11.95 -7.43 26.50
N VAL A 60 -13.24 -7.59 26.25
CA VAL A 60 -14.21 -8.05 27.24
C VAL A 60 -13.92 -9.49 27.66
N THR A 61 -13.68 -10.41 26.72
CA THR A 61 -13.31 -11.80 27.04
C THR A 61 -11.98 -11.88 27.78
N PHE A 62 -10.98 -11.08 27.38
CA PHE A 62 -9.69 -10.99 28.05
C PHE A 62 -9.83 -10.45 29.48
N ALA A 63 -10.59 -9.37 29.68
CA ALA A 63 -10.85 -8.79 31.00
C ALA A 63 -11.58 -9.77 31.92
N LEU A 64 -12.57 -10.50 31.41
CA LEU A 64 -13.27 -11.55 32.15
C LEU A 64 -12.33 -12.73 32.49
N ALA A 65 -11.47 -13.13 31.58
CA ALA A 65 -10.45 -14.16 31.82
C ALA A 65 -9.42 -13.72 32.88
N MET A 66 -8.94 -12.48 32.81
CA MET A 66 -8.03 -11.90 33.80
C MET A 66 -8.67 -11.77 35.20
N ARG A 67 -9.92 -11.35 35.25
CA ARG A 67 -10.68 -11.25 36.51
C ARG A 67 -10.86 -12.63 37.15
N ASN A 68 -11.06 -13.65 36.34
CA ASN A 68 -11.23 -15.02 36.80
C ASN A 68 -9.88 -15.70 37.20
N ARG A 69 -8.76 -15.29 36.56
CA ARG A 69 -7.39 -15.76 36.85
C ARG A 69 -6.91 -15.40 38.26
N ARG A 70 -7.39 -14.27 38.81
CA ARG A 70 -7.06 -13.85 40.18
C ARG A 70 -7.69 -14.74 41.27
N ARG A 71 -8.65 -15.62 40.91
CA ARG A 71 -9.37 -16.45 41.85
C ARG A 71 -9.08 -17.96 41.71
N HIS A 72 -8.79 -18.46 40.48
CA HIS A 72 -8.43 -19.84 40.20
C HIS A 72 -7.72 -19.95 38.85
N ALA A 73 -6.91 -21.02 38.66
CA ALA A 73 -6.35 -21.34 37.34
C ALA A 73 -7.47 -21.44 36.28
N LEU A 74 -7.21 -20.97 35.06
CA LEU A 74 -8.17 -21.04 33.96
C LEU A 74 -8.70 -22.46 33.83
N THR A 75 -9.97 -22.63 34.03
CA THR A 75 -10.66 -23.91 33.81
C THR A 75 -10.52 -24.33 32.35
N LEU A 76 -10.63 -25.63 32.04
CA LEU A 76 -10.55 -26.12 30.66
C LEU A 76 -11.51 -25.37 29.72
N SER A 77 -12.71 -25.04 30.20
CA SER A 77 -13.70 -24.23 29.47
C SER A 77 -13.22 -22.82 29.12
N GLY A 78 -12.44 -22.17 30.00
CA GLY A 78 -11.87 -20.88 29.74
C GLY A 78 -10.78 -20.92 28.66
N LYS A 79 -9.95 -21.95 28.64
CA LYS A 79 -8.94 -22.18 27.60
C LYS A 79 -9.59 -22.44 26.24
N ILE A 80 -10.65 -23.24 26.18
CA ILE A 80 -11.40 -23.51 24.94
C ILE A 80 -12.03 -22.19 24.41
N GLY A 81 -12.65 -21.38 25.26
CA GLY A 81 -13.24 -20.09 24.87
C GLY A 81 -12.20 -19.13 24.27
N LEU A 82 -11.00 -19.10 24.84
CA LEU A 82 -9.90 -18.27 24.31
C LEU A 82 -9.42 -18.74 22.93
N VAL A 83 -9.27 -20.07 22.74
CA VAL A 83 -8.89 -20.66 21.45
C VAL A 83 -9.93 -20.35 20.37
N ILE A 84 -11.23 -20.49 20.69
CA ILE A 84 -12.31 -20.16 19.75
C ILE A 84 -12.27 -18.67 19.38
N ALA A 85 -12.01 -17.78 20.33
CA ALA A 85 -11.90 -16.34 20.06
C ALA A 85 -10.73 -16.02 19.12
N ILE A 86 -9.56 -16.64 19.32
CA ILE A 86 -8.38 -16.46 18.46
C ILE A 86 -8.63 -16.99 17.05
N LEU A 87 -9.22 -18.18 16.92
CA LEU A 87 -9.58 -18.78 15.62
C LEU A 87 -10.60 -17.92 14.86
N SER A 88 -11.60 -17.39 15.56
CA SER A 88 -12.60 -16.47 14.97
C SER A 88 -11.96 -15.20 14.46
N LEU A 89 -10.98 -14.65 15.18
CA LEU A 89 -10.23 -13.45 14.75
C LEU A 89 -9.40 -13.74 13.49
N ALA A 90 -8.71 -14.90 13.45
CA ALA A 90 -7.92 -15.31 12.30
C ALA A 90 -8.79 -15.54 11.05
N LEU A 91 -9.98 -16.13 11.20
CA LEU A 91 -10.95 -16.32 10.12
C LEU A 91 -11.53 -14.98 9.62
N ALA A 92 -11.81 -14.05 10.52
CA ALA A 92 -12.33 -12.73 10.16
C ALA A 92 -11.29 -11.82 9.49
N TRP A 93 -9.99 -12.08 9.69
CA TRP A 93 -8.91 -11.35 9.03
C TRP A 93 -8.76 -11.69 7.54
N ARG A 94 -9.13 -12.90 7.11
CA ARG A 94 -9.00 -13.36 5.71
C ARG A 94 -9.70 -12.44 4.69
N PRO A 95 -11.00 -12.08 4.84
CA PRO A 95 -11.65 -11.22 3.85
C PRO A 95 -11.04 -9.83 3.75
N VAL A 96 -10.44 -9.32 4.83
CA VAL A 96 -9.74 -8.02 4.83
C VAL A 96 -8.44 -8.11 4.01
N SER A 97 -7.63 -9.15 4.25
CA SER A 97 -6.38 -9.37 3.50
C SER A 97 -6.64 -9.63 2.01
N ASP A 98 -7.68 -10.41 1.68
CA ASP A 98 -8.08 -10.68 0.30
C ASP A 98 -8.60 -9.41 -0.40
N GLY A 99 -9.33 -8.55 0.31
CA GLY A 99 -9.80 -7.27 -0.21
C GLY A 99 -8.65 -6.32 -0.58
N ILE A 100 -7.63 -6.22 0.27
CA ILE A 100 -6.43 -5.41 0.00
C ILE A 100 -5.68 -5.96 -1.23
N THR A 101 -5.52 -7.28 -1.32
CA THR A 101 -4.83 -7.92 -2.44
C THR A 101 -5.60 -7.71 -3.76
N ARG A 102 -6.92 -7.88 -3.74
CA ARG A 102 -7.78 -7.66 -4.92
C ARG A 102 -7.76 -6.21 -5.38
N SER A 103 -7.79 -5.23 -4.47
CA SER A 103 -7.74 -3.81 -4.84
C SER A 103 -6.41 -3.42 -5.48
N LYS A 104 -5.28 -3.93 -4.98
CA LYS A 104 -3.95 -3.77 -5.60
C LYS A 104 -3.92 -4.38 -7.01
N GLN A 105 -4.44 -5.59 -7.16
CA GLN A 105 -4.48 -6.31 -8.44
C GLN A 105 -5.39 -5.62 -9.45
N SER A 106 -6.56 -5.11 -9.05
CA SER A 106 -7.47 -4.38 -9.93
C SER A 106 -6.85 -3.08 -10.46
N ARG A 107 -6.13 -2.34 -9.60
CA ARG A 107 -5.42 -1.12 -10.02
C ARG A 107 -4.30 -1.43 -11.01
N ASN A 108 -3.53 -2.47 -10.77
CA ASN A 108 -2.44 -2.90 -11.66
C ASN A 108 -2.98 -3.36 -13.02
N LEU A 109 -4.14 -4.04 -13.05
CA LEU A 109 -4.80 -4.44 -14.29
C LEU A 109 -5.38 -3.23 -15.03
N ALA A 110 -5.96 -2.27 -14.33
CA ALA A 110 -6.51 -1.05 -14.94
C ALA A 110 -5.44 -0.14 -15.58
N MET A 111 -4.20 -0.19 -15.09
CA MET A 111 -3.08 0.56 -15.66
C MET A 111 -2.32 -0.20 -16.76
N ARG A 112 -2.63 -1.47 -16.98
CA ARG A 112 -1.89 -2.28 -17.94
C ARG A 112 -2.26 -1.91 -19.37
N ASP A 113 -1.23 -1.75 -20.21
CA ASP A 113 -1.36 -1.45 -21.65
C ASP A 113 -2.14 -0.15 -21.97
N VAL A 114 -2.23 0.77 -21.00
CA VAL A 114 -2.75 2.12 -21.21
C VAL A 114 -1.61 3.03 -21.63
N ALA A 115 -1.84 3.89 -22.64
CA ALA A 115 -0.83 4.86 -23.05
C ALA A 115 -0.41 5.77 -21.87
N ALA A 116 0.87 5.84 -21.61
CA ALA A 116 1.41 6.72 -20.57
C ALA A 116 1.17 8.18 -20.95
N PRO A 117 0.52 9.00 -20.11
CA PRO A 117 0.32 10.40 -20.39
C PRO A 117 1.67 11.13 -20.55
N PRO A 118 1.87 11.89 -21.65
CA PRO A 118 3.14 12.54 -21.92
C PRO A 118 3.38 13.71 -20.95
N PHE A 119 4.63 13.93 -20.59
CA PHE A 119 5.09 15.14 -19.91
C PHE A 119 6.20 15.83 -20.73
N ASP A 120 6.30 17.13 -20.57
CA ASP A 120 7.35 17.98 -21.16
C ASP A 120 7.76 19.02 -20.10
N THR A 121 8.92 18.84 -19.48
CA THR A 121 9.40 19.70 -18.40
C THR A 121 10.94 19.64 -18.35
N PRO A 122 11.65 20.75 -18.08
CA PRO A 122 13.09 20.70 -17.94
C PRO A 122 13.49 19.96 -16.65
N ASP A 123 14.65 19.31 -16.71
CA ASP A 123 15.29 18.79 -15.50
C ASP A 123 15.86 19.93 -14.62
N ILE A 124 16.34 19.57 -13.44
CA ILE A 124 16.91 20.55 -12.50
C ILE A 124 18.16 21.25 -13.03
N SER A 125 18.81 20.77 -14.10
CA SER A 125 19.90 21.46 -14.78
C SER A 125 19.41 22.46 -15.83
N GLY A 126 18.15 22.40 -16.22
CA GLY A 126 17.51 23.20 -17.26
C GLY A 126 17.45 22.51 -18.63
N LYS A 127 17.89 21.25 -18.74
CA LYS A 127 17.82 20.48 -19.99
C LYS A 127 16.38 20.02 -20.22
N PRO A 128 15.77 20.25 -21.41
CA PRO A 128 14.43 19.78 -21.75
C PRO A 128 14.36 18.25 -21.67
N GLN A 129 13.29 17.74 -21.06
CA GLN A 129 13.00 16.31 -20.93
C GLN A 129 11.55 16.07 -21.37
N ARG A 130 11.35 15.19 -22.33
CA ARG A 130 10.04 14.83 -22.85
C ARG A 130 9.88 13.30 -22.84
N LEU A 131 8.81 12.81 -22.26
CA LEU A 131 8.54 11.38 -22.29
C LEU A 131 8.50 10.82 -23.72
N GLY A 132 7.97 11.62 -24.67
CA GLY A 132 7.85 11.23 -26.06
C GLY A 132 9.18 10.96 -26.80
N ASP A 133 10.29 11.54 -26.31
CA ASP A 133 11.62 11.36 -26.90
C ASP A 133 12.24 9.99 -26.56
N HIS A 134 11.63 9.26 -25.61
CA HIS A 134 12.08 7.95 -25.11
C HIS A 134 11.23 6.77 -25.64
N LYS A 135 10.59 6.95 -26.81
CA LYS A 135 9.94 5.83 -27.50
C LYS A 135 10.98 4.76 -27.88
N GLY A 136 10.66 3.52 -27.60
CA GLY A 136 11.60 2.39 -27.80
C GLY A 136 12.47 2.11 -26.58
N GLU A 137 12.38 2.91 -25.52
CA GLU A 137 13.04 2.66 -24.23
C GLU A 137 12.04 2.22 -23.16
N VAL A 138 12.51 1.48 -22.19
CA VAL A 138 11.77 1.23 -20.94
C VAL A 138 12.00 2.43 -20.03
N VAL A 139 10.91 3.05 -19.57
CA VAL A 139 10.98 4.25 -18.72
C VAL A 139 10.48 3.93 -17.33
N LEU A 140 11.25 4.31 -16.32
CA LEU A 140 10.84 4.31 -14.92
C LEU A 140 10.65 5.75 -14.47
N VAL A 141 9.43 6.08 -14.04
CA VAL A 141 9.13 7.38 -13.41
C VAL A 141 9.00 7.16 -11.91
N ASN A 142 9.91 7.74 -11.14
CA ASN A 142 9.92 7.72 -9.68
C ASN A 142 9.43 9.05 -9.12
N ILE A 143 8.33 9.02 -8.36
CA ILE A 143 7.83 10.19 -7.65
C ILE A 143 8.43 10.21 -6.25
N TRP A 144 9.13 11.29 -5.90
CA TRP A 144 9.93 11.37 -4.68
C TRP A 144 9.89 12.76 -4.03
N ALA A 145 10.37 12.85 -2.79
CA ALA A 145 10.58 14.12 -2.10
C ALA A 145 11.77 14.04 -1.14
N THR A 146 12.40 15.16 -0.83
CA THR A 146 13.58 15.23 0.04
C THR A 146 13.27 14.83 1.49
N TRP A 147 12.07 15.07 1.96
CA TRP A 147 11.58 14.69 3.28
C TRP A 147 11.17 13.20 3.39
N CYS A 148 11.02 12.50 2.27
CA CYS A 148 10.60 11.10 2.22
C CYS A 148 11.77 10.17 2.53
N GLY A 149 11.81 9.60 3.72
CA GLY A 149 12.86 8.67 4.16
C GLY A 149 13.04 7.45 3.25
N PRO A 150 11.97 6.69 2.92
CA PRO A 150 12.06 5.57 1.96
C PRO A 150 12.57 6.00 0.58
N CYS A 151 12.12 7.16 0.05
CA CYS A 151 12.60 7.66 -1.24
C CYS A 151 14.13 7.86 -1.25
N ARG A 152 14.66 8.47 -0.18
CA ARG A 152 16.10 8.69 -0.01
C ARG A 152 16.90 7.38 0.02
N ALA A 153 16.33 6.32 0.60
CA ALA A 153 16.95 4.99 0.64
C ALA A 153 16.91 4.27 -0.72
N GLU A 154 15.90 4.57 -1.56
CA GLU A 154 15.75 3.98 -2.89
C GLU A 154 16.59 4.68 -3.97
N MET A 155 16.79 6.00 -3.87
CA MET A 155 17.48 6.78 -4.91
C MET A 155 18.85 6.22 -5.31
N PRO A 156 19.74 5.81 -4.38
CA PRO A 156 21.01 5.18 -4.76
C PRO A 156 20.85 3.83 -5.47
N LYS A 157 19.80 3.07 -5.14
CA LYS A 157 19.49 1.79 -5.80
C LYS A 157 18.97 2.03 -7.22
N LEU A 158 18.10 3.02 -7.40
CA LEU A 158 17.62 3.45 -8.71
C LEU A 158 18.77 3.97 -9.59
N ASP A 159 19.71 4.72 -9.00
CA ASP A 159 20.88 5.21 -9.74
C ASP A 159 21.76 4.06 -10.22
N ARG A 160 22.02 3.08 -9.36
CA ARG A 160 22.75 1.87 -9.74
C ARG A 160 22.03 1.13 -10.87
N LEU A 161 20.73 0.87 -10.73
CA LEU A 161 19.93 0.20 -11.76
C LEU A 161 19.97 0.96 -13.09
N TYR A 162 19.86 2.29 -13.05
CA TYR A 162 19.97 3.15 -14.22
C TYR A 162 21.34 3.01 -14.89
N GLN A 163 22.44 3.11 -14.14
CA GLN A 163 23.80 2.98 -14.67
C GLN A 163 24.03 1.63 -15.34
N GLU A 164 23.53 0.55 -14.76
CA GLU A 164 23.68 -0.81 -15.26
C GLU A 164 22.83 -1.10 -16.51
N ARG A 165 21.68 -0.41 -16.68
CA ARG A 165 20.70 -0.72 -17.74
C ARG A 165 20.55 0.35 -18.82
N LYS A 166 21.07 1.58 -18.64
CA LYS A 166 20.92 2.69 -19.61
C LYS A 166 21.38 2.32 -21.01
N GLY A 167 22.42 1.50 -21.14
CA GLY A 167 22.90 1.01 -22.44
C GLY A 167 21.98 -0.01 -23.12
N GLN A 168 20.95 -0.49 -22.44
CA GLN A 168 19.95 -1.44 -22.93
C GLN A 168 18.63 -0.75 -23.33
N GLY A 169 18.58 0.57 -23.37
CA GLY A 169 17.37 1.34 -23.61
C GLY A 169 16.50 1.45 -22.37
N PHE A 170 17.09 1.84 -21.25
CA PHE A 170 16.43 2.11 -19.98
C PHE A 170 16.72 3.53 -19.51
N ILE A 171 15.69 4.25 -19.11
CA ILE A 171 15.81 5.60 -18.54
C ILE A 171 15.01 5.70 -17.23
N VAL A 172 15.52 6.48 -16.29
CA VAL A 172 14.83 6.84 -15.05
C VAL A 172 14.58 8.34 -15.03
N PHE A 173 13.37 8.75 -14.64
CA PHE A 173 13.02 10.13 -14.31
C PHE A 173 12.60 10.21 -12.85
N GLY A 174 13.23 11.10 -12.08
CA GLY A 174 12.79 11.42 -10.74
C GLY A 174 11.94 12.69 -10.75
N LEU A 175 10.65 12.59 -10.47
CA LEU A 175 9.74 13.72 -10.41
C LEU A 175 9.44 14.09 -8.95
N SER A 176 9.58 15.39 -8.62
CA SER A 176 9.29 15.92 -7.27
C SER A 176 8.39 17.14 -7.33
N ASP A 177 7.52 17.29 -6.34
CA ASP A 177 6.71 18.50 -6.13
C ASP A 177 7.52 19.67 -5.54
N GLU A 178 8.75 19.39 -5.11
CA GLU A 178 9.65 20.40 -4.57
C GLU A 178 10.35 21.21 -5.68
N GLY A 179 10.63 22.48 -5.37
CA GLY A 179 11.30 23.39 -6.31
C GLY A 179 12.74 22.97 -6.64
N VAL A 180 13.23 23.41 -7.81
CA VAL A 180 14.56 23.09 -8.33
C VAL A 180 15.68 23.37 -7.32
N ALA A 181 15.61 24.48 -6.58
CA ALA A 181 16.65 24.84 -5.58
C ALA A 181 16.75 23.81 -4.45
N VAL A 182 15.60 23.29 -3.98
CA VAL A 182 15.53 22.27 -2.94
C VAL A 182 16.13 20.98 -3.43
N GLN A 183 15.71 20.53 -4.62
CA GLN A 183 16.24 19.33 -5.26
C GLN A 183 17.76 19.41 -5.48
N ARG A 184 18.28 20.54 -6.03
CA ARG A 184 19.72 20.74 -6.24
C ARG A 184 20.52 20.65 -4.94
N LYS A 185 20.02 21.26 -3.86
CA LYS A 185 20.68 21.19 -2.55
C LYS A 185 20.73 19.74 -2.05
N PHE A 186 19.66 18.98 -2.25
CA PHE A 186 19.57 17.59 -1.82
C PHE A 186 20.52 16.68 -2.60
N VAL A 187 20.60 16.80 -3.94
CA VAL A 187 21.49 15.93 -4.75
C VAL A 187 22.98 16.25 -4.54
N GLY A 188 23.30 17.39 -3.98
CA GLY A 188 24.65 17.67 -3.46
C GLY A 188 25.06 16.72 -2.32
N GLN A 189 24.09 16.13 -1.62
CA GLN A 189 24.30 15.17 -0.53
C GLN A 189 24.04 13.70 -0.94
N VAL A 190 23.07 13.50 -1.84
CA VAL A 190 22.69 12.18 -2.38
C VAL A 190 22.73 12.28 -3.91
N PRO A 191 23.92 12.16 -4.52
CA PRO A 191 24.07 12.31 -5.96
C PRO A 191 23.37 11.16 -6.70
N VAL A 192 22.68 11.53 -7.80
CA VAL A 192 22.10 10.61 -8.78
C VAL A 192 22.45 11.08 -10.18
N SER A 193 22.53 10.16 -11.13
CA SER A 193 22.94 10.45 -12.50
C SER A 193 21.76 10.48 -13.50
N TYR A 194 20.57 10.07 -13.07
CA TYR A 194 19.36 10.18 -13.89
C TYR A 194 18.69 11.55 -13.74
N PRO A 195 17.93 12.00 -14.75
CA PRO A 195 17.26 13.31 -14.73
C PRO A 195 16.26 13.46 -13.57
N LEU A 196 16.37 14.59 -12.86
CA LEU A 196 15.41 15.02 -11.84
C LEU A 196 14.59 16.19 -12.36
N LEU A 197 13.27 16.10 -12.24
CA LEU A 197 12.29 17.01 -12.79
C LEU A 197 11.36 17.53 -11.69
N THR A 198 10.68 18.65 -11.98
CA THR A 198 9.62 19.16 -11.10
C THR A 198 8.24 18.77 -11.61
N LEU A 199 7.31 18.46 -10.70
CA LEU A 199 5.90 18.28 -11.02
C LEU A 199 5.19 19.60 -11.39
N ASN A 200 5.84 20.75 -11.21
CA ASN A 200 5.26 22.08 -11.45
C ASN A 200 5.22 22.50 -12.94
N GLY A 201 5.60 21.62 -13.85
CA GLY A 201 5.55 21.86 -15.29
C GLY A 201 4.29 21.30 -15.94
N ASN A 202 4.39 21.03 -17.24
CA ASN A 202 3.36 20.32 -18.01
C ASN A 202 3.42 18.80 -17.71
N VAL A 203 3.02 18.45 -16.48
CA VAL A 203 3.01 17.07 -15.97
C VAL A 203 1.57 16.65 -15.68
N PRO A 204 1.08 15.54 -16.25
CA PRO A 204 -0.28 15.06 -16.07
C PRO A 204 -0.62 14.70 -14.62
N ASN A 205 -1.91 14.78 -14.28
CA ASN A 205 -2.41 14.48 -12.93
C ASN A 205 -2.08 13.06 -12.47
N LEU A 206 -1.97 12.10 -13.39
CA LEU A 206 -1.55 10.73 -13.04
C LEU A 206 -0.28 10.68 -12.19
N TYR A 207 0.70 11.56 -12.46
CA TYR A 207 1.96 11.62 -11.74
C TYR A 207 1.93 12.58 -10.54
N ARG A 208 0.91 13.45 -10.44
CA ARG A 208 0.72 14.41 -9.34
C ARG A 208 -0.14 13.86 -8.22
N ASP A 209 -1.25 13.20 -8.58
CA ASP A 209 -2.28 12.76 -7.65
C ASP A 209 -1.91 11.40 -7.05
N ILE A 210 -0.72 11.34 -6.43
CA ILE A 210 -0.24 10.13 -5.77
C ILE A 210 -0.65 10.12 -4.30
N ALA A 211 -1.16 8.98 -3.85
CA ALA A 211 -1.63 8.82 -2.46
C ALA A 211 -0.49 8.68 -1.44
N ARG A 212 0.71 8.25 -1.88
CA ARG A 212 1.84 7.95 -0.99
C ARG A 212 3.18 7.96 -1.73
N TYR A 213 4.22 8.50 -1.07
CA TYR A 213 5.61 8.46 -1.51
C TYR A 213 6.36 7.24 -0.93
N PRO A 214 7.31 6.63 -1.67
CA PRO A 214 7.56 6.83 -3.10
C PRO A 214 6.45 6.22 -3.96
N ALA A 215 6.35 6.65 -5.23
CA ALA A 215 5.51 5.99 -6.22
C ALA A 215 6.31 5.76 -7.51
N ILE A 216 6.18 4.56 -8.08
CA ILE A 216 6.86 4.16 -9.29
C ILE A 216 5.84 3.90 -10.39
N PHE A 217 6.09 4.45 -11.59
CA PHE A 217 5.40 4.09 -12.81
C PHE A 217 6.41 3.46 -13.77
N LEU A 218 6.02 2.37 -14.39
CA LEU A 218 6.81 1.68 -15.41
C LEU A 218 6.12 1.84 -16.77
N ILE A 219 6.89 2.15 -17.79
CA ILE A 219 6.41 2.37 -19.15
C ILE A 219 7.25 1.49 -20.07
N ASP A 220 6.59 0.69 -20.89
CA ASP A 220 7.26 -0.19 -21.84
C ASP A 220 7.75 0.57 -23.10
N ARG A 221 8.48 -0.10 -23.96
CA ARG A 221 9.02 0.48 -25.22
C ARG A 221 7.95 1.01 -26.17
N ARG A 222 6.71 0.55 -26.03
CA ARG A 222 5.55 1.04 -26.80
C ARG A 222 4.95 2.32 -26.22
N GLY A 223 5.46 2.78 -25.08
CA GLY A 223 4.93 3.93 -24.34
C GLY A 223 3.67 3.60 -23.53
N GLN A 224 3.48 2.34 -23.14
CA GLN A 224 2.32 1.90 -22.36
C GLN A 224 2.70 1.65 -20.91
N LEU A 225 1.81 2.07 -20.01
CA LEU A 225 1.94 1.81 -18.58
C LEU A 225 1.92 0.31 -18.30
N GLN A 226 2.81 -0.13 -17.44
CA GLN A 226 2.92 -1.49 -16.98
C GLN A 226 2.75 -1.56 -15.45
N PRO A 227 2.27 -2.70 -14.91
CA PRO A 227 2.19 -2.89 -13.47
C PRO A 227 3.53 -2.66 -12.79
N ALA A 228 3.54 -1.73 -11.83
CA ALA A 228 4.73 -1.44 -11.02
C ALA A 228 4.57 -1.99 -9.60
N PRO A 229 5.66 -2.45 -8.96
CA PRO A 229 5.66 -2.81 -7.55
C PRO A 229 5.21 -1.66 -6.66
N GLY A 230 4.51 -1.99 -5.59
CA GLY A 230 4.08 -0.99 -4.61
C GLY A 230 5.23 -0.57 -3.67
N PRO A 231 5.06 0.55 -2.94
CA PRO A 231 6.10 1.07 -2.03
C PRO A 231 6.38 0.15 -0.83
N ASP A 232 5.57 -0.88 -0.61
CA ASP A 232 5.77 -1.87 0.45
C ASP A 232 6.48 -3.14 -0.06
N GLU A 233 6.74 -3.22 -1.37
CA GLU A 233 7.44 -4.35 -1.97
C GLU A 233 8.96 -4.11 -1.97
N PRO A 234 9.77 -5.17 -1.86
CA PRO A 234 11.21 -5.02 -1.88
C PRO A 234 11.69 -4.49 -3.24
N PHE A 235 12.76 -3.69 -3.25
CA PHE A 235 13.29 -3.03 -4.45
C PHE A 235 13.70 -4.03 -5.56
N GLU A 236 14.08 -5.24 -5.18
CA GLU A 236 14.42 -6.34 -6.09
C GLU A 236 13.24 -6.71 -7.02
N ARG A 237 11.99 -6.41 -6.60
CA ARG A 237 10.82 -6.58 -7.48
C ARG A 237 10.79 -5.52 -8.57
N VAL A 238 11.23 -4.30 -8.29
CA VAL A 238 11.38 -3.24 -9.32
C VAL A 238 12.42 -3.67 -10.35
N GLU A 239 13.58 -4.12 -9.89
CA GLU A 239 14.67 -4.62 -10.76
C GLU A 239 14.16 -5.77 -11.65
N ALA A 240 13.46 -6.75 -11.07
CA ALA A 240 12.94 -7.91 -11.82
C ALA A 240 11.93 -7.50 -12.91
N VAL A 241 11.02 -6.54 -12.63
CA VAL A 241 10.04 -6.07 -13.62
C VAL A 241 10.73 -5.27 -14.72
N VAL A 242 11.70 -4.41 -14.39
CA VAL A 242 12.50 -3.69 -15.40
C VAL A 242 13.24 -4.68 -16.31
N ASP A 243 13.88 -5.70 -15.76
CA ASP A 243 14.59 -6.74 -16.54
C ASP A 243 13.62 -7.55 -17.42
N GLU A 244 12.40 -7.81 -16.97
CA GLU A 244 11.35 -8.46 -17.78
C GLU A 244 10.94 -7.58 -18.97
N LEU A 245 10.70 -6.28 -18.73
CA LEU A 245 10.32 -5.34 -19.79
C LEU A 245 11.44 -5.15 -20.82
N LEU A 246 12.70 -5.09 -20.38
CA LEU A 246 13.85 -4.99 -21.28
C LEU A 246 14.01 -6.21 -22.18
N LYS A 247 13.68 -7.41 -21.68
CA LYS A 247 13.74 -8.67 -22.45
C LYS A 247 12.56 -8.86 -23.38
N LYS A 248 11.36 -8.45 -22.96
CA LYS A 248 10.10 -8.68 -23.70
C LYS A 248 10.08 -7.99 -25.05
N ASP A 249 10.62 -6.78 -25.13
CA ASP A 249 10.54 -5.92 -26.31
C ASP A 249 11.85 -5.90 -27.12
N ALA A 250 12.80 -6.80 -26.83
CA ALA A 250 14.04 -6.96 -27.59
C ALA A 250 13.91 -7.89 -28.82
N ARG A 251 12.68 -8.35 -29.15
CA ARG A 251 12.38 -9.23 -30.31
C ARG A 251 11.72 -8.49 -31.44
#